data_71c4b5249209fd436cda4d804f3bddae
#
_entry.id   71c4b5249209fd436cda4d804f3bddae
#
_cell.length_a   1.000
_cell.length_b   1.000
_cell.length_c   1.000
_cell.angle_alpha   90.00
_cell.angle_beta   90.00
_cell.angle_gamma   90.00
#
_symmetry.space_group_name_H-M   'P 1'
#
loop_
_entity.id
_entity.type
_entity.pdbx_description
1 polymer ?
#
loop_
_entity_poly.entity_id
_entity_poly.type
_entity_poly.pdbx_seq_one_letter_code
_entity_poly.pdbx_strand_id
1 'polypeptide(L)'
;MTSALLLACGNPLRGDDGFGGWVAAIAQERFVSSQLEVVASRQFTPEMAEPISNADTVIFVDCSATSQPGQISLQRVTATTRPARIMTHHMSPESLLWMSHELYGRVPRAAYLITVGGESFSQEERLSNAVRSAAPAVLRMVEEMVQAAKVQRWNLPGSEFEFEEAAELTLV
;
A
#
# COMPACT_ATOMS: atom_id res chain seq x y z
N MET A 1 -5.96 -16.54 6.36
CA MET A 1 -5.68 -15.76 5.14
C MET A 1 -6.71 -14.66 5.04
N THR A 2 -6.27 -13.43 5.01
CA THR A 2 -7.11 -12.23 4.93
C THR A 2 -7.41 -11.92 3.46
N SER A 3 -8.63 -11.52 3.12
CA SER A 3 -8.96 -11.19 1.73
C SER A 3 -8.26 -9.91 1.26
N ALA A 4 -8.13 -8.93 2.15
CA ALA A 4 -7.43 -7.68 1.87
C ALA A 4 -6.62 -7.18 3.09
N LEU A 5 -5.48 -6.55 2.82
CA LEU A 5 -4.60 -5.91 3.79
C LEU A 5 -4.40 -4.45 3.38
N LEU A 6 -4.66 -3.54 4.28
CA LEU A 6 -4.32 -2.12 4.15
C LEU A 6 -3.04 -1.83 4.94
N LEU A 7 -1.99 -1.44 4.25
CA LEU A 7 -0.75 -0.97 4.82
C LEU A 7 -0.67 0.55 4.63
N ALA A 8 -0.87 1.28 5.70
CA ALA A 8 -0.88 2.74 5.69
C ALA A 8 0.37 3.29 6.40
N CYS A 9 1.04 4.23 5.75
CA CYS A 9 2.30 4.74 6.22
C CYS A 9 2.25 6.26 6.39
N GLY A 10 2.99 6.77 7.36
CA GLY A 10 3.20 8.19 7.59
C GLY A 10 3.28 8.60 9.05
N ASN A 11 3.85 9.78 9.30
CA ASN A 11 4.06 10.31 10.63
C ASN A 11 2.99 11.37 10.97
N PRO A 12 2.06 11.10 11.91
CA PRO A 12 0.98 12.03 12.26
C PRO A 12 1.47 13.36 12.86
N LEU A 13 2.74 13.44 13.29
CA LEU A 13 3.34 14.67 13.82
C LEU A 13 3.93 15.58 12.74
N ARG A 14 3.78 15.22 11.46
CA ARG A 14 4.34 15.93 10.31
C ARG A 14 3.28 16.33 9.29
N GLY A 15 2.20 16.95 9.74
CA GLY A 15 1.15 17.47 8.86
C GLY A 15 0.57 16.39 7.95
N ASP A 16 0.60 16.62 6.65
CA ASP A 16 0.01 15.73 5.65
C ASP A 16 0.65 14.35 5.56
N ASP A 17 1.87 14.18 6.06
CA ASP A 17 2.50 12.87 6.22
C ASP A 17 1.66 11.91 7.10
N GLY A 18 0.82 12.43 7.99
CA GLY A 18 -0.12 11.67 8.79
C GLY A 18 -1.32 11.08 8.04
N PHE A 19 -1.48 11.35 6.75
CA PHE A 19 -2.64 10.94 5.97
C PHE A 19 -2.89 9.42 5.97
N GLY A 20 -1.83 8.62 5.80
CA GLY A 20 -1.96 7.15 5.83
C GLY A 20 -2.56 6.67 7.14
N GLY A 21 -2.05 7.13 8.29
CA GLY A 21 -2.58 6.79 9.60
C GLY A 21 -4.04 7.22 9.80
N TRP A 22 -4.42 8.37 9.24
CA TRP A 22 -5.79 8.86 9.27
C TRP A 22 -6.75 7.96 8.45
N VAL A 23 -6.33 7.53 7.24
CA VAL A 23 -7.10 6.56 6.42
C VAL A 23 -7.24 5.23 7.15
N ALA A 24 -6.15 4.73 7.77
CA ALA A 24 -6.15 3.49 8.53
C ALA A 24 -7.17 3.52 9.69
N ALA A 25 -7.20 4.61 10.46
CA ALA A 25 -8.14 4.75 11.58
C ALA A 25 -9.60 4.66 11.12
N ILE A 26 -9.95 5.35 10.03
CA ILE A 26 -11.31 5.29 9.47
C ILE A 26 -11.62 3.90 8.89
N ALA A 27 -10.64 3.27 8.23
CA ALA A 27 -10.83 1.93 7.69
C ALA A 27 -11.09 0.90 8.80
N GLN A 28 -10.39 0.99 9.92
CA GLN A 28 -10.61 0.13 11.08
C GLN A 28 -12.04 0.26 11.68
N GLU A 29 -12.62 1.45 11.63
CA GLU A 29 -13.99 1.68 12.08
C GLU A 29 -15.04 1.17 11.10
N ARG A 30 -14.76 1.21 9.79
CA ARG A 30 -15.74 0.88 8.74
C ARG A 30 -15.76 -0.60 8.35
N PHE A 31 -14.62 -1.29 8.45
CA PHE A 31 -14.50 -2.68 8.01
C PHE A 31 -14.31 -3.62 9.20
N VAL A 32 -14.98 -4.77 9.14
CA VAL A 32 -14.72 -5.84 10.09
C VAL A 32 -13.38 -6.54 9.74
N SER A 33 -12.65 -6.95 10.76
CA SER A 33 -11.29 -7.54 10.62
C SER A 33 -11.23 -8.78 9.72
N SER A 34 -12.33 -9.50 9.56
CA SER A 34 -12.42 -10.64 8.62
C SER A 34 -12.41 -10.22 7.14
N GLN A 35 -12.63 -8.95 6.84
CA GLN A 35 -12.69 -8.41 5.47
C GLN A 35 -11.43 -7.64 5.10
N LEU A 36 -10.93 -6.85 6.04
CA LEU A 36 -9.76 -5.99 5.86
C LEU A 36 -8.93 -6.02 7.14
N GLU A 37 -7.70 -6.48 7.01
CA GLU A 37 -6.68 -6.27 8.01
C GLU A 37 -6.05 -4.89 7.78
N VAL A 38 -5.84 -4.13 8.85
CA VAL A 38 -5.29 -2.77 8.76
C VAL A 38 -4.04 -2.66 9.63
N VAL A 39 -2.95 -2.29 9.02
CA VAL A 39 -1.67 -2.01 9.68
C VAL A 39 -1.26 -0.57 9.36
N ALA A 40 -1.11 0.24 10.40
CA ALA A 40 -0.59 1.59 10.29
C ALA A 40 0.80 1.69 10.92
N SER A 41 1.72 2.35 10.23
CA SER A 41 3.08 2.56 10.71
C SER A 41 3.61 3.91 10.25
N ARG A 42 4.71 4.38 10.86
CA ARG A 42 5.37 5.61 10.41
C ARG A 42 6.11 5.43 9.09
N GLN A 43 6.49 4.22 8.77
CA GLN A 43 7.21 3.85 7.54
C GLN A 43 6.99 2.37 7.24
N PHE A 44 7.19 1.97 6.01
CA PHE A 44 7.18 0.55 5.64
C PHE A 44 8.44 -0.14 6.17
N THR A 45 8.23 -1.27 6.85
CA THR A 45 9.31 -2.03 7.49
C THR A 45 9.30 -3.50 7.06
N PRO A 46 10.44 -4.22 7.18
CA PRO A 46 10.56 -5.61 6.76
C PRO A 46 9.51 -6.55 7.37
N GLU A 47 9.08 -6.28 8.59
CA GLU A 47 8.09 -7.10 9.32
C GLU A 47 6.74 -7.15 8.61
N MET A 48 6.46 -6.18 7.71
CA MET A 48 5.24 -6.17 6.91
C MET A 48 5.20 -7.26 5.83
N ALA A 49 6.33 -7.90 5.52
CA ALA A 49 6.38 -9.00 4.57
C ALA A 49 5.53 -10.20 5.01
N GLU A 50 5.42 -10.47 6.32
CA GLU A 50 4.60 -11.55 6.85
C GLU A 50 3.10 -11.34 6.61
N PRO A 51 2.45 -10.25 7.05
CA PRO A 51 1.05 -10.00 6.74
C PRO A 51 0.79 -9.89 5.24
N ILE A 52 1.71 -9.35 4.43
CA ILE A 52 1.60 -9.34 2.97
C ILE A 52 1.48 -10.76 2.42
N SER A 53 2.29 -11.71 2.90
CA SER A 53 2.26 -13.11 2.46
C SER A 53 0.94 -13.82 2.75
N ASN A 54 0.17 -13.30 3.70
CA ASN A 54 -1.11 -13.86 4.15
C ASN A 54 -2.34 -13.19 3.53
N ALA A 55 -2.16 -12.16 2.69
CA ALA A 55 -3.22 -11.42 2.04
C ALA A 55 -3.38 -11.79 0.56
N ASP A 56 -4.62 -11.80 0.06
CA ASP A 56 -4.90 -11.96 -1.38
C ASP A 56 -4.73 -10.63 -2.14
N THR A 57 -5.09 -9.52 -1.50
CA THR A 57 -4.92 -8.16 -2.04
C THR A 57 -4.24 -7.26 -1.00
N VAL A 58 -3.26 -6.47 -1.42
CA VAL A 58 -2.59 -5.48 -0.56
C VAL A 58 -2.80 -4.08 -1.12
N ILE A 59 -3.18 -3.17 -0.24
CA ILE A 59 -3.38 -1.76 -0.54
C ILE A 59 -2.40 -0.95 0.31
N PHE A 60 -1.44 -0.33 -0.33
CA PHE A 60 -0.53 0.62 0.31
C PHE A 60 -1.13 2.02 0.22
N VAL A 61 -1.07 2.78 1.32
CA VAL A 61 -1.50 4.19 1.36
C VAL A 61 -0.39 5.04 1.96
N ASP A 62 -0.02 6.10 1.26
CA ASP A 62 1.05 7.00 1.64
C ASP A 62 0.77 8.44 1.19
N CYS A 63 1.52 9.40 1.72
CA CYS A 63 1.49 10.80 1.31
C CYS A 63 2.75 11.14 0.49
N SER A 64 2.57 11.77 -0.66
CA SER A 64 3.65 12.15 -1.55
C SER A 64 4.06 13.60 -1.34
N ALA A 65 5.36 13.84 -1.07
CA ALA A 65 5.92 15.18 -0.97
C ALA A 65 6.22 15.83 -2.34
N THR A 66 6.12 15.07 -3.43
CA THR A 66 6.50 15.53 -4.78
C THR A 66 5.32 15.70 -5.73
N SER A 67 4.15 15.19 -5.36
CA SER A 67 2.91 15.35 -6.13
C SER A 67 2.22 16.68 -5.80
N GLN A 68 1.34 17.15 -6.69
CA GLN A 68 0.56 18.35 -6.42
C GLN A 68 -0.36 18.14 -5.20
N PRO A 69 -0.57 19.14 -4.33
CA PRO A 69 -1.43 19.03 -3.17
C PRO A 69 -2.83 18.51 -3.51
N GLY A 70 -3.27 17.47 -2.81
CA GLY A 70 -4.57 16.82 -3.02
C GLY A 70 -4.66 15.92 -4.25
N GLN A 71 -3.63 15.83 -5.08
CA GLN A 71 -3.60 14.93 -6.22
C GLN A 71 -3.54 13.47 -5.76
N ILE A 72 -4.50 12.67 -6.19
CA ILE A 72 -4.54 11.24 -5.91
C ILE A 72 -3.87 10.50 -7.08
N SER A 73 -2.98 9.58 -6.76
CA SER A 73 -2.40 8.61 -7.71
C SER A 73 -2.71 7.20 -7.26
N LEU A 74 -3.10 6.35 -8.19
CA LEU A 74 -3.30 4.92 -8.00
C LEU A 74 -2.37 4.17 -8.95
N GLN A 75 -1.54 3.29 -8.41
CA GLN A 75 -0.61 2.47 -9.18
C GLN A 75 -0.76 1.01 -8.78
N ARG A 76 -0.69 0.11 -9.76
CA ARG A 76 -0.50 -1.32 -9.48
C ARG A 76 0.97 -1.54 -9.13
N VAL A 77 1.21 -2.30 -8.07
CA VAL A 77 2.56 -2.61 -7.59
C VAL A 77 2.88 -4.06 -7.93
N THR A 78 4.06 -4.29 -8.48
CA THR A 78 4.61 -5.63 -8.73
C THR A 78 5.90 -5.81 -7.93
N ALA A 79 6.23 -7.05 -7.57
CA ALA A 79 7.49 -7.32 -6.89
C ALA A 79 8.68 -6.96 -7.80
N THR A 80 9.70 -6.32 -7.24
CA THR A 80 10.96 -6.11 -7.96
C THR A 80 11.77 -7.39 -8.03
N THR A 81 12.60 -7.55 -9.06
CA THR A 81 13.43 -8.75 -9.26
C THR A 81 14.52 -8.95 -8.20
N ARG A 82 15.06 -7.92 -7.63
CA ARG A 82 15.90 -7.87 -6.41
C ARG A 82 16.21 -6.41 -6.12
N PRO A 83 15.92 -5.90 -4.91
CA PRO A 83 16.30 -4.53 -4.59
C PRO A 83 17.83 -4.39 -4.65
N ALA A 84 18.30 -3.41 -5.40
CA ALA A 84 19.75 -3.13 -5.52
C ALA A 84 20.39 -2.74 -4.16
N ARG A 85 19.59 -2.30 -3.21
CA ARG A 85 19.93 -2.05 -1.80
C ARG A 85 18.70 -2.32 -0.94
N ILE A 86 18.83 -3.23 0.02
CA ILE A 86 17.89 -3.33 1.13
C ILE A 86 18.28 -2.22 2.10
N MET A 87 17.65 -1.07 1.97
CA MET A 87 17.75 -0.02 2.98
C MET A 87 16.79 -0.38 4.11
N THR A 88 17.34 -0.79 5.24
CA THR A 88 16.58 -1.31 6.39
C THR A 88 15.63 -0.31 7.04
N HIS A 89 15.63 0.97 6.62
CA HIS A 89 14.87 2.03 7.26
C HIS A 89 13.72 2.60 6.42
N HIS A 90 13.69 2.36 5.10
CA HIS A 90 12.61 2.76 4.21
C HIS A 90 12.46 1.70 3.11
N MET A 91 11.48 0.85 3.25
CA MET A 91 11.16 -0.13 2.22
C MET A 91 10.12 0.45 1.26
N SER A 92 10.31 0.18 -0.04
CA SER A 92 9.25 0.46 -1.01
C SER A 92 8.24 -0.69 -1.03
N PRO A 93 7.01 -0.44 -1.48
CA PRO A 93 6.01 -1.50 -1.70
C PRO A 93 6.54 -2.67 -2.53
N GLU A 94 7.27 -2.39 -3.60
CA GLU A 94 7.88 -3.42 -4.48
C GLU A 94 8.90 -4.29 -3.73
N SER A 95 9.72 -3.66 -2.87
CA SER A 95 10.70 -4.37 -2.05
C SER A 95 10.03 -5.26 -0.99
N LEU A 96 8.89 -4.82 -0.44
CA LEU A 96 8.11 -5.62 0.51
C LEU A 96 7.46 -6.83 -0.17
N LEU A 97 6.94 -6.66 -1.39
CA LEU A 97 6.41 -7.77 -2.18
C LEU A 97 7.51 -8.80 -2.50
N TRP A 98 8.69 -8.32 -2.90
CA TRP A 98 9.84 -9.18 -3.12
C TRP A 98 10.23 -9.94 -1.84
N MET A 99 10.30 -9.25 -0.70
CA MET A 99 10.64 -9.88 0.58
C MET A 99 9.60 -10.91 1.02
N SER A 100 8.32 -10.63 0.79
CA SER A 100 7.23 -11.58 1.04
C SER A 100 7.42 -12.88 0.24
N HIS A 101 7.83 -12.76 -1.03
CA HIS A 101 8.18 -13.92 -1.85
C HIS A 101 9.39 -14.68 -1.32
N GLU A 102 10.51 -13.98 -1.04
CA GLU A 102 11.76 -14.61 -0.61
C GLU A 102 11.65 -15.33 0.73
N LEU A 103 10.93 -14.74 1.69
CA LEU A 103 10.85 -15.28 3.05
C LEU A 103 9.71 -16.29 3.24
N TYR A 104 8.61 -16.11 2.52
CA TYR A 104 7.37 -16.89 2.74
C TYR A 104 6.90 -17.65 1.49
N GLY A 105 7.59 -17.49 0.34
CA GLY A 105 7.23 -18.14 -0.91
C GLY A 105 5.90 -17.68 -1.50
N ARG A 106 5.39 -16.52 -1.08
CA ARG A 106 4.06 -16.01 -1.46
C ARG A 106 4.05 -14.52 -1.68
N VAL A 107 3.26 -14.11 -2.67
CA VAL A 107 2.90 -12.72 -2.94
C VAL A 107 1.39 -12.59 -3.07
N PRO A 108 0.80 -11.41 -2.79
CA PRO A 108 -0.61 -11.16 -3.04
C PRO A 108 -0.93 -11.24 -4.54
N ARG A 109 -2.15 -11.61 -4.88
CA ARG A 109 -2.64 -11.64 -6.28
C ARG A 109 -2.72 -10.25 -6.89
N ALA A 110 -2.97 -9.24 -6.06
CA ALA A 110 -3.00 -7.87 -6.45
C ALA A 110 -2.38 -6.99 -5.36
N ALA A 111 -1.59 -6.01 -5.77
CA ALA A 111 -1.08 -4.99 -4.88
C ALA A 111 -1.24 -3.61 -5.55
N TYR A 112 -1.63 -2.63 -4.76
CA TYR A 112 -1.88 -1.27 -5.20
C TYR A 112 -1.23 -0.27 -4.25
N LEU A 113 -0.73 0.83 -4.80
CA LEU A 113 -0.27 1.98 -4.05
C LEU A 113 -1.18 3.16 -4.35
N ILE A 114 -1.80 3.71 -3.33
CA ILE A 114 -2.54 4.96 -3.38
C ILE A 114 -1.67 6.02 -2.71
N THR A 115 -1.36 7.09 -3.43
CA THR A 115 -0.68 8.26 -2.85
C THR A 115 -1.54 9.50 -3.00
N VAL A 116 -1.44 10.40 -2.02
CA VAL A 116 -2.05 11.73 -2.07
C VAL A 116 -0.95 12.77 -1.95
N GLY A 117 -0.94 13.78 -2.81
CA GLY A 117 0.00 14.88 -2.73
C GLY A 117 -0.23 15.72 -1.47
N GLY A 118 0.80 15.86 -0.64
CA GLY A 118 0.77 16.71 0.53
C GLY A 118 1.07 18.18 0.20
N GLU A 119 0.54 19.08 1.00
CA GLU A 119 0.78 20.53 0.94
C GLU A 119 1.75 20.98 2.03
N SER A 120 1.69 20.37 3.23
CA SER A 120 2.50 20.73 4.38
C SER A 120 3.05 19.49 5.10
N PHE A 121 4.35 19.51 5.36
CA PHE A 121 5.08 18.49 6.13
C PHE A 121 5.74 19.09 7.37
N SER A 122 5.23 20.22 7.85
CA SER A 122 5.66 20.88 9.08
C SER A 122 5.32 20.07 10.33
N GLN A 123 5.91 20.42 11.47
CA GLN A 123 5.61 19.78 12.75
C GLN A 123 4.24 20.22 13.28
N GLU A 124 3.19 19.59 12.78
CA GLU A 124 1.79 19.79 13.20
C GLU A 124 0.99 18.50 13.03
N GLU A 125 -0.02 18.30 13.88
CA GLU A 125 -0.88 17.11 13.84
C GLU A 125 -2.12 17.29 12.94
N ARG A 126 -2.05 18.19 11.96
CA ARG A 126 -3.23 18.61 11.19
C ARG A 126 -2.99 18.42 9.71
N LEU A 127 -3.91 17.72 9.07
CA LEU A 127 -3.94 17.59 7.61
C LEU A 127 -4.38 18.90 6.96
N SER A 128 -3.75 19.27 5.85
CA SER A 128 -4.17 20.39 5.00
C SER A 128 -5.58 20.19 4.42
N ASN A 129 -6.19 21.26 3.96
CA ASN A 129 -7.50 21.17 3.31
C ASN A 129 -7.42 20.36 2.01
N ALA A 130 -6.34 20.46 1.27
CA ALA A 130 -6.12 19.72 0.03
C ALA A 130 -6.17 18.20 0.27
N VAL A 131 -5.40 17.71 1.25
CA VAL A 131 -5.34 16.29 1.61
C VAL A 131 -6.66 15.81 2.23
N ARG A 132 -7.26 16.60 3.12
CA ARG A 132 -8.57 16.27 3.71
C ARG A 132 -9.67 16.13 2.66
N SER A 133 -9.66 16.96 1.63
CA SER A 133 -10.63 16.90 0.54
C SER A 133 -10.45 15.67 -0.36
N ALA A 134 -9.24 15.11 -0.46
CA ALA A 134 -8.96 13.89 -1.20
C ALA A 134 -9.42 12.61 -0.46
N ALA A 135 -9.50 12.66 0.86
CA ALA A 135 -9.75 11.51 1.72
C ALA A 135 -11.03 10.69 1.38
N PRO A 136 -12.21 11.29 1.09
CA PRO A 136 -13.39 10.50 0.72
C PRO A 136 -13.20 9.67 -0.55
N ALA A 137 -12.43 10.18 -1.52
CA ALA A 137 -12.14 9.44 -2.76
C ALA A 137 -11.20 8.26 -2.48
N VAL A 138 -10.16 8.45 -1.67
CA VAL A 138 -9.25 7.38 -1.26
C VAL A 138 -9.99 6.28 -0.49
N LEU A 139 -10.87 6.64 0.44
CA LEU A 139 -11.67 5.67 1.18
C LEU A 139 -12.60 4.86 0.28
N ARG A 140 -13.21 5.47 -0.74
CA ARG A 140 -14.00 4.73 -1.75
C ARG A 140 -13.13 3.76 -2.55
N MET A 141 -11.93 4.18 -2.97
CA MET A 141 -11.00 3.27 -3.67
C MET A 141 -10.64 2.06 -2.82
N VAL A 142 -10.34 2.27 -1.53
CA VAL A 142 -10.08 1.16 -0.59
C VAL A 142 -11.29 0.23 -0.49
N GLU A 143 -12.50 0.78 -0.36
CA GLU A 143 -13.74 0.00 -0.28
C GLU A 143 -13.97 -0.85 -1.54
N GLU A 144 -13.81 -0.26 -2.72
CA GLU A 144 -13.95 -0.96 -4.01
C GLU A 144 -12.94 -2.12 -4.14
N MET A 145 -11.68 -1.89 -3.72
CA MET A 145 -10.64 -2.93 -3.74
C MET A 145 -10.95 -4.07 -2.76
N VAL A 146 -11.45 -3.75 -1.55
CA VAL A 146 -11.86 -4.75 -0.56
C VAL A 146 -13.02 -5.59 -1.10
N GLN A 147 -14.01 -4.98 -1.76
CA GLN A 147 -15.13 -5.71 -2.36
C GLN A 147 -14.65 -6.57 -3.54
N ALA A 148 -13.77 -6.06 -4.39
CA ALA A 148 -13.19 -6.82 -5.51
C ALA A 148 -12.41 -8.03 -5.01
N ALA A 149 -11.62 -7.90 -3.94
CA ALA A 149 -10.87 -8.99 -3.33
C ALA A 149 -11.80 -10.12 -2.84
N LYS A 150 -12.97 -9.79 -2.29
CA LYS A 150 -13.97 -10.79 -1.88
C LYS A 150 -14.51 -11.57 -3.07
N VAL A 151 -14.87 -10.87 -4.17
CA VAL A 151 -15.45 -11.51 -5.37
C VAL A 151 -14.42 -12.45 -6.03
N GLN A 152 -13.16 -12.02 -6.11
CA GLN A 152 -12.08 -12.84 -6.68
C GLN A 152 -11.83 -14.14 -5.89
N ARG A 153 -12.01 -14.13 -4.57
CA ARG A 153 -11.88 -15.32 -3.72
C ARG A 153 -12.87 -16.42 -4.05
N TRP A 154 -14.05 -16.08 -4.61
CA TRP A 154 -15.10 -17.05 -5.00
C TRP A 154 -14.91 -17.62 -6.40
N ASN A 155 -14.09 -17.02 -7.28
CA ASN A 155 -14.09 -17.30 -8.71
C ASN A 155 -12.83 -18.00 -9.26
N LEU A 156 -11.91 -18.60 -8.43
CA LEU A 156 -10.63 -19.07 -8.98
C LEU A 156 -10.32 -20.55 -8.85
N PRO A 157 -9.97 -21.20 -10.01
CA PRO A 157 -8.88 -22.16 -10.08
C PRO A 157 -7.54 -21.43 -10.32
N GLY A 158 -6.49 -21.91 -9.63
CA GLY A 158 -5.12 -21.45 -9.61
C GLY A 158 -4.63 -20.50 -10.70
N SER A 159 -4.20 -19.30 -10.32
CA SER A 159 -3.51 -18.38 -11.20
C SER A 159 -2.02 -18.30 -10.82
N GLU A 160 -1.17 -18.69 -11.76
CA GLU A 160 0.27 -18.51 -11.74
C GLU A 160 0.61 -17.01 -11.85
N PHE A 161 1.50 -16.54 -10.99
CA PHE A 161 2.08 -15.21 -11.10
C PHE A 161 3.23 -15.26 -12.12
N GLU A 162 3.08 -14.56 -13.23
CA GLU A 162 4.19 -14.29 -14.14
C GLU A 162 5.00 -13.11 -13.59
N PHE A 163 6.28 -13.35 -13.29
CA PHE A 163 7.25 -12.27 -13.11
C PHE A 163 7.57 -11.69 -14.48
N GLU A 164 7.29 -10.42 -14.73
CA GLU A 164 7.84 -9.73 -15.88
C GLU A 164 9.36 -9.63 -15.70
N GLU A 165 10.12 -10.47 -16.41
CA GLU A 165 11.55 -10.26 -16.61
C GLU A 165 11.73 -8.90 -17.31
N ALA A 166 12.36 -7.97 -16.58
CA ALA A 166 12.76 -6.71 -17.18
C ALA A 166 13.72 -7.03 -18.35
N ALA A 167 13.27 -6.75 -19.57
CA ALA A 167 14.07 -6.89 -20.77
C ALA A 167 15.42 -6.18 -20.59
N GLU A 168 16.51 -6.91 -20.70
CA GLU A 168 17.86 -6.39 -20.78
C GLU A 168 17.91 -5.34 -21.90
N LEU A 169 18.08 -4.08 -21.52
CA LEU A 169 18.51 -3.04 -22.45
C LEU A 169 19.96 -3.29 -22.78
N THR A 170 20.19 -4.04 -23.85
CA THR A 170 21.50 -4.14 -24.52
C THR A 170 21.83 -2.77 -25.07
N LEU A 171 22.77 -2.08 -24.40
CA LEU A 171 23.45 -0.92 -24.96
C LEU A 171 24.42 -1.41 -26.07
N VAL A 172 24.14 -0.95 -27.26
CA VAL A 172 25.13 -0.89 -28.36
C VAL A 172 25.69 0.53 -28.43
#